data_e15ccd1cfa4a80a05f4527c456f04438
#
_entry.id   e15ccd1cfa4a80a05f4527c456f04438
#
_cell.length_a   1.000
_cell.length_b   1.000
_cell.length_c   1.000
_cell.angle_alpha   90.00
_cell.angle_beta   90.00
_cell.angle_gamma   90.00
#
_symmetry.space_group_name_H-M   'P 1'
#
loop_
_entity.id
_entity.type
_entity.pdbx_description
1 polymer ?
#
loop_
_entity_poly.entity_id
_entity_poly.type
_entity_poly.pdbx_seq_one_letter_code
_entity_poly.pdbx_strand_id
1 'polypeptide(L)'
;MRATALLLALAGCIWAADPKAAAEAAAGLALAREGKYELAIKHYRAAAKLDPALPGIHLNLGLAYFKLNRLPEAAPAFERAVAADPKSFQARVLLGMTYFGLRKFAPAAEQLRVAVAAQPDSLELRYKLAQCYLWTNQQQRAIDEFRELLVRNPDSAPVHMLMGEVLDAANKTEEATKEFEAAVRVSPTQREAHFALGYMYWKQKRLDEARREFLAELALQPQHTNSLVYLGDTEMTLGNTAAAKERLAAALRLNPDARLAHLDLGIILASQGDEAGAEKHFREAIRIDPSKPDAHYRLGRVLLSAGRDAEAQAEFDAVKKLAQQEQQESLMDLPGRGGPPAQ
;
A
#
# COMPACT_ATOMS: atom_id res chain seq x y z
N MET A 1 -34.15 47.50 -42.55
CA MET A 1 -34.65 47.31 -41.19
C MET A 1 -33.43 46.95 -40.33
N ARG A 2 -33.09 47.82 -39.41
CA ARG A 2 -31.82 47.77 -38.64
C ARG A 2 -32.00 46.89 -37.43
N ALA A 3 -31.18 45.84 -37.30
CA ALA A 3 -31.06 44.99 -36.08
C ALA A 3 -30.04 45.66 -35.15
N THR A 4 -30.51 46.21 -34.05
CA THR A 4 -29.69 46.73 -32.95
C THR A 4 -29.11 45.59 -32.14
N ALA A 5 -27.81 45.41 -32.25
CA ALA A 5 -27.06 44.50 -31.36
C ALA A 5 -26.95 45.14 -29.97
N LEU A 6 -27.52 44.46 -28.99
CA LEU A 6 -27.39 44.82 -27.57
C LEU A 6 -26.04 44.35 -27.06
N LEU A 7 -25.07 45.25 -26.97
CA LEU A 7 -23.79 45.00 -26.26
C LEU A 7 -24.07 45.04 -24.76
N LEU A 8 -24.15 43.83 -24.16
CA LEU A 8 -24.05 43.67 -22.71
C LEU A 8 -22.60 43.90 -22.31
N ALA A 9 -22.33 45.10 -21.77
CA ALA A 9 -21.10 45.40 -21.08
C ALA A 9 -21.05 44.58 -19.78
N LEU A 10 -20.31 43.48 -19.82
CA LEU A 10 -19.82 42.82 -18.60
C LEU A 10 -18.80 43.80 -17.98
N ALA A 11 -19.25 44.62 -17.03
CA ALA A 11 -18.39 45.32 -16.10
C ALA A 11 -17.73 44.28 -15.18
N GLY A 12 -16.67 43.65 -15.66
CA GLY A 12 -15.73 42.91 -14.84
C GLY A 12 -15.08 43.90 -13.90
N CYS A 13 -15.44 43.92 -12.63
CA CYS A 13 -14.64 44.54 -11.61
C CYS A 13 -13.23 43.94 -11.69
N ILE A 14 -12.33 44.64 -12.40
CA ILE A 14 -10.89 44.39 -12.31
C ILE A 14 -10.54 44.90 -10.92
N TRP A 15 -10.54 43.97 -9.96
CA TRP A 15 -9.96 44.22 -8.65
C TRP A 15 -8.47 44.43 -8.90
N ALA A 16 -7.99 45.65 -8.85
CA ALA A 16 -6.57 45.96 -8.92
C ALA A 16 -5.92 45.36 -7.65
N ALA A 17 -5.03 44.41 -7.83
CA ALA A 17 -4.31 43.81 -6.71
C ALA A 17 -3.63 44.91 -5.87
N ASP A 18 -3.62 44.74 -4.55
CA ASP A 18 -2.90 45.65 -3.65
C ASP A 18 -1.43 45.76 -4.10
N PRO A 19 -0.91 46.93 -4.46
CA PRO A 19 0.47 47.07 -4.95
C PRO A 19 1.54 46.55 -3.96
N LYS A 20 1.26 46.64 -2.65
CA LYS A 20 2.16 46.09 -1.61
C LYS A 20 2.10 44.57 -1.61
N ALA A 21 0.92 43.98 -1.75
CA ALA A 21 0.76 42.54 -1.87
C ALA A 21 1.50 41.99 -3.11
N ALA A 22 1.35 42.68 -4.24
CA ALA A 22 2.04 42.32 -5.48
C ALA A 22 3.58 42.41 -5.34
N ALA A 23 4.09 43.47 -4.67
CA ALA A 23 5.53 43.63 -4.41
C ALA A 23 6.05 42.50 -3.49
N GLU A 24 5.36 42.15 -2.42
CA GLU A 24 5.71 41.02 -1.55
C GLU A 24 5.68 39.71 -2.30
N ALA A 25 4.68 39.45 -3.14
CA ALA A 25 4.60 38.24 -3.96
C ALA A 25 5.77 38.14 -4.94
N ALA A 26 6.16 39.26 -5.59
CA ALA A 26 7.31 39.32 -6.50
C ALA A 26 8.64 39.06 -5.76
N ALA A 27 8.84 39.59 -4.56
CA ALA A 27 10.02 39.33 -3.73
C ALA A 27 10.08 37.84 -3.33
N GLY A 28 8.94 37.26 -2.93
CA GLY A 28 8.83 35.83 -2.62
C GLY A 28 9.19 34.97 -3.83
N LEU A 29 8.70 35.32 -5.03
CA LEU A 29 8.99 34.60 -6.26
C LEU A 29 10.49 34.64 -6.63
N ALA A 30 11.14 35.81 -6.48
CA ALA A 30 12.58 35.94 -6.70
C ALA A 30 13.38 35.01 -5.77
N LEU A 31 13.06 35.02 -4.49
CA LEU A 31 13.70 34.14 -3.50
C LEU A 31 13.45 32.66 -3.77
N ALA A 32 12.24 32.30 -4.17
CA ALA A 32 11.91 30.90 -4.52
C ALA A 32 12.69 30.41 -5.73
N ARG A 33 12.93 31.27 -6.74
CA ARG A 33 13.81 30.94 -7.90
C ARG A 33 15.26 30.70 -7.50
N GLU A 34 15.73 31.34 -6.44
CA GLU A 34 17.05 31.12 -5.84
C GLU A 34 17.09 29.92 -4.90
N GLY A 35 15.98 29.19 -4.73
CA GLY A 35 15.88 28.08 -3.79
C GLY A 35 15.73 28.47 -2.32
N LYS A 36 15.61 29.76 -2.01
CA LYS A 36 15.48 30.31 -0.65
C LYS A 36 14.03 30.26 -0.15
N TYR A 37 13.47 29.04 -0.09
CA TYR A 37 12.03 28.82 0.17
C TYR A 37 11.57 29.32 1.52
N GLU A 38 12.38 29.25 2.59
CA GLU A 38 12.03 29.75 3.91
C GLU A 38 11.84 31.28 3.90
N LEU A 39 12.65 32.02 3.15
CA LEU A 39 12.50 33.45 3.00
C LEU A 39 11.29 33.77 2.08
N ALA A 40 11.12 33.01 1.00
CA ALA A 40 9.97 33.16 0.10
C ALA A 40 8.65 32.98 0.85
N ILE A 41 8.54 32.04 1.78
CA ILE A 41 7.36 31.82 2.63
C ILE A 41 6.99 33.08 3.44
N LYS A 42 7.99 33.78 3.98
CA LYS A 42 7.73 35.04 4.75
C LYS A 42 7.06 36.07 3.88
N HIS A 43 7.57 36.30 2.67
CA HIS A 43 7.02 37.22 1.70
C HIS A 43 5.66 36.78 1.17
N TYR A 44 5.48 35.49 0.82
CA TYR A 44 4.16 35.01 0.39
C TYR A 44 3.09 35.13 1.48
N ARG A 45 3.46 34.89 2.76
CA ARG A 45 2.56 35.10 3.89
C ARG A 45 2.18 36.57 4.06
N ALA A 46 3.12 37.49 3.88
CA ALA A 46 2.86 38.93 3.92
C ALA A 46 1.92 39.33 2.78
N ALA A 47 2.19 38.86 1.55
CA ALA A 47 1.31 39.11 0.41
C ALA A 47 -0.11 38.55 0.64
N ALA A 48 -0.25 37.31 1.10
CA ALA A 48 -1.54 36.67 1.38
C ALA A 48 -2.31 37.33 2.53
N LYS A 49 -1.62 38.01 3.46
CA LYS A 49 -2.24 38.79 4.53
C LYS A 49 -2.77 40.14 4.01
N LEU A 50 -2.05 40.78 3.08
CA LEU A 50 -2.45 42.06 2.46
C LEU A 50 -3.59 41.85 1.47
N ASP A 51 -3.48 40.85 0.61
CA ASP A 51 -4.50 40.49 -0.37
C ASP A 51 -4.64 38.96 -0.45
N PRO A 52 -5.60 38.36 0.28
CA PRO A 52 -5.86 36.92 0.23
C PRO A 52 -6.38 36.43 -1.12
N ALA A 53 -6.90 37.32 -1.96
CA ALA A 53 -7.43 36.99 -3.28
C ALA A 53 -6.39 37.18 -4.40
N LEU A 54 -5.16 37.58 -4.06
CA LEU A 54 -4.09 37.78 -5.04
C LEU A 54 -3.87 36.49 -5.84
N PRO A 55 -4.01 36.50 -7.19
CA PRO A 55 -3.89 35.31 -8.01
C PRO A 55 -2.56 34.58 -7.79
N GLY A 56 -2.63 33.26 -7.59
CA GLY A 56 -1.47 32.40 -7.46
C GLY A 56 -0.74 32.47 -6.11
N ILE A 57 -1.09 33.36 -5.19
CA ILE A 57 -0.35 33.53 -3.94
C ILE A 57 -0.37 32.27 -3.08
N HIS A 58 -1.54 31.63 -2.96
CA HIS A 58 -1.69 30.39 -2.20
C HIS A 58 -1.01 29.21 -2.88
N LEU A 59 -1.00 29.18 -4.21
CA LEU A 59 -0.27 28.15 -4.97
C LEU A 59 1.25 28.26 -4.72
N ASN A 60 1.80 29.47 -4.81
CA ASN A 60 3.23 29.72 -4.59
C ASN A 60 3.64 29.44 -3.13
N LEU A 61 2.81 29.83 -2.18
CA LEU A 61 3.03 29.54 -0.76
C LEU A 61 3.05 28.02 -0.50
N GLY A 62 2.04 27.31 -1.04
CA GLY A 62 1.97 25.85 -0.95
C GLY A 62 3.17 25.17 -1.60
N LEU A 63 3.60 25.67 -2.78
CA LEU A 63 4.77 25.13 -3.47
C LEU A 63 6.06 25.33 -2.67
N ALA A 64 6.25 26.48 -2.03
CA ALA A 64 7.40 26.72 -1.18
C ALA A 64 7.45 25.78 0.02
N TYR A 65 6.32 25.53 0.69
CA TYR A 65 6.22 24.53 1.74
C TYR A 65 6.49 23.12 1.22
N PHE A 66 5.93 22.76 0.07
CA PHE A 66 6.11 21.45 -0.55
C PHE A 66 7.58 21.17 -0.89
N LYS A 67 8.30 22.17 -1.41
CA LYS A 67 9.74 22.07 -1.70
C LYS A 67 10.59 21.85 -0.45
N LEU A 68 10.12 22.30 0.70
CA LEU A 68 10.74 22.06 2.00
C LEU A 68 10.25 20.78 2.69
N ASN A 69 9.44 19.96 1.98
CA ASN A 69 8.78 18.78 2.54
C ASN A 69 7.89 19.07 3.77
N ARG A 70 7.41 20.29 3.89
CA ARG A 70 6.49 20.73 4.95
C ARG A 70 5.04 20.50 4.50
N LEU A 71 4.71 19.23 4.29
CA LEU A 71 3.41 18.83 3.72
C LEU A 71 2.19 19.25 4.56
N PRO A 72 2.24 19.21 5.92
CA PRO A 72 1.12 19.71 6.74
C PRO A 72 0.76 21.17 6.50
N GLU A 73 1.74 22.03 6.20
CA GLU A 73 1.51 23.44 5.90
C GLU A 73 1.24 23.69 4.42
N ALA A 74 1.74 22.83 3.53
CA ALA A 74 1.46 22.91 2.11
C ALA A 74 -0.02 22.62 1.80
N ALA A 75 -0.64 21.63 2.47
CA ALA A 75 -2.01 21.22 2.21
C ALA A 75 -3.01 22.36 2.31
N PRO A 76 -3.13 23.12 3.43
CA PRO A 76 -4.08 24.22 3.53
C PRO A 76 -3.80 25.37 2.55
N ALA A 77 -2.55 25.56 2.14
CA ALA A 77 -2.23 26.55 1.10
C ALA A 77 -2.75 26.10 -0.28
N PHE A 78 -2.56 24.84 -0.64
CA PHE A 78 -3.11 24.30 -1.89
C PHE A 78 -4.64 24.17 -1.87
N GLU A 79 -5.26 23.87 -0.72
CA GLU A 79 -6.72 23.92 -0.56
C GLU A 79 -7.28 25.29 -0.93
N ARG A 80 -6.65 26.36 -0.42
CA ARG A 80 -7.02 27.74 -0.77
C ARG A 80 -6.76 28.04 -2.24
N ALA A 81 -5.67 27.51 -2.82
CA ALA A 81 -5.40 27.69 -4.25
C ALA A 81 -6.48 27.04 -5.12
N VAL A 82 -6.92 25.81 -4.76
CA VAL A 82 -8.02 25.12 -5.45
C VAL A 82 -9.37 25.81 -5.22
N ALA A 83 -9.61 26.37 -4.03
CA ALA A 83 -10.82 27.13 -3.75
C ALA A 83 -10.87 28.44 -4.57
N ALA A 84 -9.73 29.10 -4.75
CA ALA A 84 -9.62 30.34 -5.55
C ALA A 84 -9.76 30.08 -7.06
N ASP A 85 -9.19 28.98 -7.54
CA ASP A 85 -9.33 28.51 -8.93
C ASP A 85 -9.61 26.99 -8.97
N PRO A 86 -10.89 26.59 -8.94
CA PRO A 86 -11.28 25.18 -8.99
C PRO A 86 -10.89 24.46 -10.29
N LYS A 87 -10.52 25.16 -11.34
CA LYS A 87 -10.08 24.60 -12.61
C LYS A 87 -8.56 24.49 -12.72
N SER A 88 -7.82 25.02 -11.74
CA SER A 88 -6.35 24.95 -11.74
C SER A 88 -5.87 23.51 -11.67
N PHE A 89 -5.44 22.99 -12.80
CA PHE A 89 -4.81 21.66 -12.91
C PHE A 89 -3.61 21.53 -11.96
N GLN A 90 -2.73 22.54 -11.97
CA GLN A 90 -1.52 22.51 -11.16
C GLN A 90 -1.84 22.46 -9.64
N ALA A 91 -2.79 23.30 -9.17
CA ALA A 91 -3.18 23.29 -7.76
C ALA A 91 -3.75 21.95 -7.34
N ARG A 92 -4.59 21.32 -8.16
CA ARG A 92 -5.16 20.00 -7.88
C ARG A 92 -4.11 18.89 -7.85
N VAL A 93 -3.17 18.87 -8.81
CA VAL A 93 -2.06 17.90 -8.81
C VAL A 93 -1.24 18.05 -7.53
N LEU A 94 -0.82 19.27 -7.19
CA LEU A 94 0.01 19.52 -6.01
C LEU A 94 -0.73 19.21 -4.71
N LEU A 95 -2.03 19.52 -4.61
CA LEU A 95 -2.84 19.15 -3.46
C LEU A 95 -2.98 17.62 -3.34
N GLY A 96 -3.27 16.95 -4.44
CA GLY A 96 -3.36 15.49 -4.49
C GLY A 96 -2.06 14.80 -4.07
N MET A 97 -0.92 15.27 -4.61
CA MET A 97 0.40 14.76 -4.24
C MET A 97 0.75 15.06 -2.77
N THR A 98 0.34 16.22 -2.26
CA THR A 98 0.53 16.60 -0.86
C THR A 98 -0.26 15.68 0.06
N TYR A 99 -1.54 15.44 -0.23
CA TYR A 99 -2.36 14.50 0.52
C TYR A 99 -1.83 13.06 0.43
N PHE A 100 -1.33 12.66 -0.75
CA PHE A 100 -0.68 11.35 -0.90
C PHE A 100 0.53 11.23 0.04
N GLY A 101 1.40 12.23 0.07
CA GLY A 101 2.57 12.26 0.97
C GLY A 101 2.17 12.26 2.46
N LEU A 102 1.03 12.86 2.81
CA LEU A 102 0.45 12.83 4.15
C LEU A 102 -0.31 11.52 4.46
N ARG A 103 -0.33 10.56 3.53
CA ARG A 103 -1.10 9.31 3.61
C ARG A 103 -2.62 9.52 3.73
N LYS A 104 -3.11 10.68 3.33
CA LYS A 104 -4.55 11.00 3.24
C LYS A 104 -5.06 10.58 1.87
N PHE A 105 -5.16 9.25 1.65
CA PHE A 105 -5.37 8.69 0.31
C PHE A 105 -6.76 9.01 -0.27
N ALA A 106 -7.82 9.07 0.56
CA ALA A 106 -9.15 9.40 0.07
C ALA A 106 -9.23 10.83 -0.51
N PRO A 107 -8.85 11.92 0.22
CA PRO A 107 -8.81 13.24 -0.37
C PRO A 107 -7.77 13.39 -1.50
N ALA A 108 -6.67 12.62 -1.47
CA ALA A 108 -5.72 12.58 -2.59
C ALA A 108 -6.39 12.06 -3.87
N ALA A 109 -7.16 10.96 -3.78
CA ALA A 109 -7.87 10.37 -4.90
C ALA A 109 -8.86 11.36 -5.55
N GLU A 110 -9.58 12.15 -4.75
CA GLU A 110 -10.51 13.16 -5.27
C GLU A 110 -9.81 14.20 -6.14
N GLN A 111 -8.66 14.73 -5.67
CA GLN A 111 -7.92 15.72 -6.44
C GLN A 111 -7.26 15.11 -7.68
N LEU A 112 -6.63 13.94 -7.53
CA LEU A 112 -5.95 13.25 -8.63
C LEU A 112 -6.94 12.78 -9.71
N ARG A 113 -8.16 12.35 -9.36
CA ARG A 113 -9.19 11.98 -10.33
C ARG A 113 -9.54 13.13 -11.25
N VAL A 114 -9.68 14.35 -10.72
CA VAL A 114 -9.94 15.54 -11.53
C VAL A 114 -8.72 15.88 -12.41
N ALA A 115 -7.52 15.71 -11.89
CA ALA A 115 -6.29 15.92 -12.64
C ALA A 115 -6.13 14.89 -13.78
N VAL A 116 -6.41 13.61 -13.53
CA VAL A 116 -6.40 12.55 -14.56
C VAL A 116 -7.45 12.82 -15.64
N ALA A 117 -8.63 13.30 -15.28
CA ALA A 117 -9.66 13.66 -16.26
C ALA A 117 -9.22 14.81 -17.17
N ALA A 118 -8.42 15.76 -16.66
CA ALA A 118 -7.85 16.87 -17.44
C ALA A 118 -6.65 16.45 -18.29
N GLN A 119 -5.85 15.47 -17.84
CA GLN A 119 -4.69 14.90 -18.55
C GLN A 119 -4.74 13.36 -18.52
N PRO A 120 -5.59 12.74 -19.35
CA PRO A 120 -5.80 11.29 -19.34
C PRO A 120 -4.55 10.47 -19.69
N ASP A 121 -3.60 11.06 -20.39
CA ASP A 121 -2.37 10.41 -20.85
C ASP A 121 -1.23 10.49 -19.84
N SER A 122 -1.41 11.17 -18.71
CA SER A 122 -0.39 11.23 -17.67
C SER A 122 -0.35 9.91 -16.89
N LEU A 123 0.62 9.06 -17.25
CA LEU A 123 0.83 7.76 -16.56
C LEU A 123 1.13 7.96 -15.07
N GLU A 124 1.91 9.00 -14.72
CA GLU A 124 2.26 9.29 -13.32
C GLU A 124 1.03 9.60 -12.46
N LEU A 125 0.13 10.49 -12.94
CA LEU A 125 -1.08 10.85 -12.20
C LEU A 125 -2.02 9.68 -12.06
N ARG A 126 -2.20 8.88 -13.12
CA ARG A 126 -3.03 7.69 -13.13
C ARG A 126 -2.49 6.63 -12.17
N TYR A 127 -1.17 6.43 -12.18
CA TYR A 127 -0.50 5.53 -11.24
C TYR A 127 -0.72 5.94 -9.77
N LYS A 128 -0.57 7.24 -9.47
CA LYS A 128 -0.85 7.76 -8.12
C LYS A 128 -2.31 7.64 -7.71
N LEU A 129 -3.23 7.85 -8.65
CA LEU A 129 -4.66 7.66 -8.41
C LEU A 129 -4.97 6.19 -8.10
N ALA A 130 -4.44 5.25 -8.89
CA ALA A 130 -4.60 3.82 -8.66
C ALA A 130 -4.08 3.40 -7.29
N GLN A 131 -2.90 3.91 -6.89
CA GLN A 131 -2.37 3.68 -5.55
C GLN A 131 -3.30 4.22 -4.44
N CYS A 132 -3.90 5.41 -4.63
CA CYS A 132 -4.87 5.93 -3.67
C CYS A 132 -6.09 5.03 -3.53
N TYR A 133 -6.60 4.49 -4.64
CA TYR A 133 -7.73 3.55 -4.63
C TYR A 133 -7.35 2.24 -3.92
N LEU A 134 -6.15 1.72 -4.14
CA LEU A 134 -5.64 0.55 -3.44
C LEU A 134 -5.63 0.77 -1.92
N TRP A 135 -5.03 1.85 -1.46
CA TRP A 135 -4.92 2.18 -0.03
C TRP A 135 -6.24 2.56 0.64
N THR A 136 -7.29 2.84 -0.13
CA THR A 136 -8.65 3.12 0.36
C THR A 136 -9.61 1.95 0.16
N ASN A 137 -9.08 0.75 -0.10
CA ASN A 137 -9.84 -0.48 -0.30
C ASN A 137 -10.87 -0.40 -1.44
N GLN A 138 -10.58 0.41 -2.46
CA GLN A 138 -11.42 0.56 -3.66
C GLN A 138 -10.83 -0.27 -4.81
N GLN A 139 -10.71 -1.59 -4.59
CA GLN A 139 -9.98 -2.51 -5.49
C GLN A 139 -10.43 -2.41 -6.94
N GLN A 140 -11.74 -2.38 -7.21
CA GLN A 140 -12.22 -2.33 -8.60
C GLN A 140 -11.75 -1.06 -9.33
N ARG A 141 -11.78 0.09 -8.65
CA ARG A 141 -11.30 1.35 -9.24
C ARG A 141 -9.79 1.32 -9.47
N ALA A 142 -9.03 0.73 -8.54
CA ALA A 142 -7.59 0.55 -8.73
C ALA A 142 -7.29 -0.34 -9.94
N ILE A 143 -8.00 -1.47 -10.08
CA ILE A 143 -7.90 -2.37 -11.23
C ILE A 143 -8.16 -1.62 -12.54
N ASP A 144 -9.22 -0.80 -12.59
CA ASP A 144 -9.57 -0.05 -13.79
C ASP A 144 -8.47 0.93 -14.21
N GLU A 145 -7.90 1.66 -13.23
CA GLU A 145 -6.79 2.59 -13.51
C GLU A 145 -5.50 1.86 -13.93
N PHE A 146 -5.16 0.72 -13.29
CA PHE A 146 -3.99 -0.08 -13.70
C PHE A 146 -4.19 -0.71 -15.08
N ARG A 147 -5.40 -1.15 -15.42
CA ARG A 147 -5.72 -1.65 -16.76
C ARG A 147 -5.51 -0.58 -17.82
N GLU A 148 -5.97 0.64 -17.59
CA GLU A 148 -5.72 1.78 -18.46
C GLU A 148 -4.23 2.11 -18.62
N LEU A 149 -3.44 1.98 -17.55
CA LEU A 149 -1.99 2.14 -17.60
C LEU A 149 -1.34 1.06 -18.48
N LEU A 150 -1.75 -0.20 -18.33
CA LEU A 150 -1.21 -1.33 -19.10
C LEU A 150 -1.61 -1.27 -20.59
N VAL A 151 -2.79 -0.76 -20.92
CA VAL A 151 -3.17 -0.50 -22.33
C VAL A 151 -2.18 0.46 -23.00
N ARG A 152 -1.68 1.46 -22.27
CA ARG A 152 -0.77 2.48 -22.79
C ARG A 152 0.70 2.10 -22.67
N ASN A 153 1.05 1.32 -21.70
CA ASN A 153 2.40 0.85 -21.41
C ASN A 153 2.36 -0.62 -20.96
N PRO A 154 2.20 -1.56 -21.90
CA PRO A 154 2.08 -2.98 -21.60
C PRO A 154 3.35 -3.61 -21.01
N ASP A 155 4.50 -2.97 -21.18
CA ASP A 155 5.79 -3.46 -20.71
C ASP A 155 6.24 -2.76 -19.40
N SER A 156 5.30 -2.49 -18.49
CA SER A 156 5.61 -1.88 -17.20
C SER A 156 5.56 -2.89 -16.07
N ALA A 157 6.70 -3.50 -15.72
CA ALA A 157 6.78 -4.46 -14.62
C ALA A 157 6.25 -3.88 -13.28
N PRO A 158 6.52 -2.62 -12.88
CA PRO A 158 5.92 -2.05 -11.68
C PRO A 158 4.39 -1.95 -11.71
N VAL A 159 3.78 -1.70 -12.88
CA VAL A 159 2.32 -1.65 -13.00
C VAL A 159 1.73 -3.06 -12.93
N HIS A 160 2.35 -4.06 -13.58
CA HIS A 160 1.97 -5.46 -13.46
C HIS A 160 2.04 -5.94 -11.99
N MET A 161 3.09 -5.58 -11.25
CA MET A 161 3.22 -5.89 -9.83
C MET A 161 2.04 -5.36 -9.02
N LEU A 162 1.73 -4.07 -9.14
CA LEU A 162 0.63 -3.46 -8.41
C LEU A 162 -0.75 -3.99 -8.85
N MET A 163 -0.92 -4.29 -10.13
CA MET A 163 -2.14 -4.93 -10.61
C MET A 163 -2.31 -6.32 -10.00
N GLY A 164 -1.23 -7.10 -9.93
CA GLY A 164 -1.21 -8.40 -9.28
C GLY A 164 -1.57 -8.32 -7.79
N GLU A 165 -0.98 -7.37 -7.05
CA GLU A 165 -1.28 -7.13 -5.63
C GLU A 165 -2.78 -6.80 -5.40
N VAL A 166 -3.35 -5.92 -6.22
CA VAL A 166 -4.77 -5.56 -6.12
C VAL A 166 -5.67 -6.74 -6.43
N LEU A 167 -5.33 -7.51 -7.46
CA LEU A 167 -6.09 -8.71 -7.84
C LEU A 167 -6.02 -9.78 -6.77
N ASP A 168 -4.86 -9.99 -6.13
CA ASP A 168 -4.73 -10.92 -5.00
C ASP A 168 -5.56 -10.46 -3.81
N ALA A 169 -5.51 -9.18 -3.45
CA ALA A 169 -6.35 -8.59 -2.40
C ALA A 169 -7.86 -8.70 -2.71
N ALA A 170 -8.23 -8.75 -3.98
CA ALA A 170 -9.59 -8.98 -4.44
C ALA A 170 -9.96 -10.49 -4.56
N ASN A 171 -9.09 -11.39 -4.08
CA ASN A 171 -9.21 -12.85 -4.19
C ASN A 171 -9.29 -13.38 -5.64
N LYS A 172 -8.76 -12.63 -6.61
CA LYS A 172 -8.68 -13.03 -8.03
C LYS A 172 -7.33 -13.67 -8.33
N THR A 173 -7.05 -14.79 -7.67
CA THR A 173 -5.73 -15.42 -7.64
C THR A 173 -5.18 -15.76 -9.02
N GLU A 174 -5.99 -16.26 -9.94
CA GLU A 174 -5.56 -16.60 -11.32
C GLU A 174 -5.19 -15.37 -12.14
N GLU A 175 -5.98 -14.28 -12.01
CA GLU A 175 -5.68 -13.02 -12.69
C GLU A 175 -4.40 -12.40 -12.10
N ALA A 176 -4.24 -12.40 -10.77
CA ALA A 176 -3.03 -11.93 -10.09
C ALA A 176 -1.77 -12.68 -10.56
N THR A 177 -1.87 -14.01 -10.68
CA THR A 177 -0.76 -14.84 -11.18
C THR A 177 -0.30 -14.40 -12.56
N LYS A 178 -1.22 -14.15 -13.49
CA LYS A 178 -0.90 -13.68 -14.86
C LYS A 178 -0.18 -12.34 -14.86
N GLU A 179 -0.58 -11.44 -13.96
CA GLU A 179 0.08 -10.13 -13.84
C GLU A 179 1.50 -10.26 -13.27
N PHE A 180 1.72 -11.12 -12.26
CA PHE A 180 3.06 -11.37 -11.75
C PHE A 180 3.93 -12.13 -12.75
N GLU A 181 3.38 -13.07 -13.54
CA GLU A 181 4.07 -13.69 -14.68
C GLU A 181 4.49 -12.64 -15.71
N ALA A 182 3.64 -11.65 -15.99
CA ALA A 182 3.97 -10.56 -16.90
C ALA A 182 5.06 -9.66 -16.31
N ALA A 183 5.02 -9.34 -15.02
CA ALA A 183 6.06 -8.57 -14.35
C ALA A 183 7.45 -9.24 -14.44
N VAL A 184 7.52 -10.54 -14.15
CA VAL A 184 8.76 -11.34 -14.27
C VAL A 184 9.24 -11.42 -15.72
N ARG A 185 8.34 -11.61 -16.68
CA ARG A 185 8.69 -11.66 -18.12
C ARG A 185 9.25 -10.33 -18.62
N VAL A 186 8.65 -9.20 -18.21
CA VAL A 186 9.09 -7.85 -18.62
C VAL A 186 10.39 -7.48 -17.96
N SER A 187 10.55 -7.77 -16.69
CA SER A 187 11.76 -7.45 -15.92
C SER A 187 12.08 -8.58 -14.94
N PRO A 188 12.91 -9.56 -15.36
CA PRO A 188 13.32 -10.67 -14.49
C PRO A 188 14.10 -10.25 -13.23
N THR A 189 14.55 -9.01 -13.16
CA THR A 189 15.23 -8.44 -11.99
C THR A 189 14.37 -7.48 -11.18
N GLN A 190 13.08 -7.39 -11.50
CA GLN A 190 12.14 -6.58 -10.72
C GLN A 190 12.07 -7.13 -9.30
N ARG A 191 12.38 -6.28 -8.34
CA ARG A 191 12.34 -6.67 -6.92
C ARG A 191 10.96 -7.23 -6.54
N GLU A 192 10.96 -8.26 -5.71
CA GLU A 192 9.76 -8.93 -5.19
C GLU A 192 8.92 -9.66 -6.26
N ALA A 193 9.24 -9.55 -7.57
CA ALA A 193 8.38 -10.12 -8.61
C ALA A 193 8.38 -11.66 -8.57
N HIS A 194 9.55 -12.26 -8.44
CA HIS A 194 9.68 -13.70 -8.29
C HIS A 194 9.06 -14.20 -6.99
N PHE A 195 9.22 -13.45 -5.88
CA PHE A 195 8.56 -13.80 -4.61
C PHE A 195 7.04 -13.77 -4.76
N ALA A 196 6.48 -12.69 -5.31
CA ALA A 196 5.02 -12.54 -5.50
C ALA A 196 4.45 -13.67 -6.38
N LEU A 197 5.12 -13.96 -7.49
CA LEU A 197 4.73 -15.07 -8.38
C LEU A 197 4.82 -16.43 -7.68
N GLY A 198 5.93 -16.69 -6.99
CA GLY A 198 6.13 -17.91 -6.21
C GLY A 198 5.05 -18.08 -5.13
N TYR A 199 4.68 -17.00 -4.46
CA TYR A 199 3.59 -17.00 -3.47
C TYR A 199 2.23 -17.32 -4.11
N MET A 200 1.93 -16.81 -5.30
CA MET A 200 0.71 -17.18 -6.03
C MET A 200 0.69 -18.66 -6.40
N TYR A 201 1.80 -19.20 -6.88
CA TYR A 201 1.90 -20.63 -7.17
C TYR A 201 1.77 -21.49 -5.91
N TRP A 202 2.36 -21.04 -4.80
CA TRP A 202 2.23 -21.72 -3.49
C TRP A 202 0.76 -21.75 -3.01
N LYS A 203 0.04 -20.64 -3.10
CA LYS A 203 -1.42 -20.59 -2.80
C LYS A 203 -2.22 -21.59 -3.65
N GLN A 204 -1.83 -21.77 -4.90
CA GLN A 204 -2.47 -22.71 -5.85
C GLN A 204 -1.96 -24.15 -5.73
N LYS A 205 -1.07 -24.44 -4.77
CA LYS A 205 -0.43 -25.75 -4.59
C LYS A 205 0.41 -26.22 -5.80
N ARG A 206 0.84 -25.30 -6.63
CA ARG A 206 1.77 -25.51 -7.74
C ARG A 206 3.20 -25.44 -7.21
N LEU A 207 3.58 -26.45 -6.42
CA LEU A 207 4.77 -26.40 -5.57
C LEU A 207 6.10 -26.36 -6.34
N ASP A 208 6.19 -27.05 -7.48
CA ASP A 208 7.41 -27.02 -8.30
C ASP A 208 7.64 -25.65 -8.95
N GLU A 209 6.57 -24.98 -9.36
CA GLU A 209 6.63 -23.63 -9.88
C GLU A 209 6.98 -22.65 -8.75
N ALA A 210 6.34 -22.75 -7.60
CA ALA A 210 6.63 -21.91 -6.42
C ALA A 210 8.10 -22.02 -6.03
N ARG A 211 8.63 -23.24 -5.97
CA ARG A 211 10.04 -23.51 -5.68
C ARG A 211 10.98 -22.79 -6.65
N ARG A 212 10.71 -22.85 -7.95
CA ARG A 212 11.54 -22.19 -8.96
C ARG A 212 11.58 -20.68 -8.76
N GLU A 213 10.44 -20.09 -8.52
CA GLU A 213 10.33 -18.64 -8.36
C GLU A 213 10.96 -18.16 -7.04
N PHE A 214 10.78 -18.88 -5.92
CA PHE A 214 11.47 -18.53 -4.68
C PHE A 214 13.01 -18.67 -4.79
N LEU A 215 13.50 -19.65 -5.53
CA LEU A 215 14.94 -19.77 -5.81
C LEU A 215 15.43 -18.64 -6.70
N ALA A 216 14.65 -18.19 -7.67
CA ALA A 216 14.98 -17.06 -8.51
C ALA A 216 15.06 -15.75 -7.69
N GLU A 217 14.11 -15.52 -6.77
CA GLU A 217 14.19 -14.35 -5.87
C GLU A 217 15.44 -14.43 -4.97
N LEU A 218 15.75 -15.60 -4.43
CA LEU A 218 16.94 -15.78 -3.59
C LEU A 218 18.27 -15.65 -4.37
N ALA A 219 18.26 -15.88 -5.68
CA ALA A 219 19.41 -15.58 -6.53
C ALA A 219 19.66 -14.08 -6.67
N LEU A 220 18.60 -13.28 -6.70
CA LEU A 220 18.66 -11.81 -6.72
C LEU A 220 18.89 -11.22 -5.33
N GLN A 221 18.23 -11.77 -4.31
CA GLN A 221 18.23 -11.30 -2.94
C GLN A 221 18.45 -12.49 -1.97
N PRO A 222 19.72 -12.90 -1.72
CA PRO A 222 20.01 -14.09 -0.90
C PRO A 222 19.50 -14.03 0.55
N GLN A 223 19.20 -12.84 1.04
CA GLN A 223 18.68 -12.61 2.40
C GLN A 223 17.17 -12.27 2.40
N HIS A 224 16.45 -12.59 1.33
CA HIS A 224 15.00 -12.37 1.30
C HIS A 224 14.28 -13.37 2.20
N THR A 225 13.98 -12.95 3.43
CA THR A 225 13.46 -13.81 4.50
C THR A 225 12.18 -14.53 4.11
N ASN A 226 11.23 -13.85 3.47
CA ASN A 226 9.97 -14.46 3.07
C ASN A 226 10.19 -15.57 2.05
N SER A 227 11.07 -15.38 1.05
CA SER A 227 11.40 -16.44 0.10
C SER A 227 12.04 -17.65 0.77
N LEU A 228 12.89 -17.45 1.80
CA LEU A 228 13.44 -18.55 2.57
C LEU A 228 12.36 -19.31 3.35
N VAL A 229 11.41 -18.62 3.95
CA VAL A 229 10.29 -19.22 4.70
C VAL A 229 9.39 -20.03 3.78
N TYR A 230 8.87 -19.41 2.71
CA TYR A 230 7.95 -20.09 1.79
C TYR A 230 8.63 -21.18 0.95
N LEU A 231 9.93 -21.03 0.64
CA LEU A 231 10.71 -22.12 0.05
C LEU A 231 10.86 -23.29 1.03
N GLY A 232 11.10 -23.00 2.32
CA GLY A 232 11.18 -24.01 3.36
C GLY A 232 9.88 -24.82 3.50
N ASP A 233 8.73 -24.14 3.55
CA ASP A 233 7.41 -24.77 3.56
C ASP A 233 7.15 -25.61 2.28
N THR A 234 7.53 -25.05 1.12
CA THR A 234 7.43 -25.74 -0.17
C THR A 234 8.27 -27.02 -0.18
N GLU A 235 9.53 -26.95 0.24
CA GLU A 235 10.42 -28.12 0.31
C GLU A 235 9.93 -29.16 1.32
N MET A 236 9.39 -28.73 2.47
CA MET A 236 8.76 -29.62 3.45
C MET A 236 7.58 -30.36 2.82
N THR A 237 6.71 -29.65 2.12
CA THR A 237 5.52 -30.25 1.48
C THR A 237 5.90 -31.20 0.34
N LEU A 238 6.98 -30.92 -0.38
CA LEU A 238 7.56 -31.82 -1.39
C LEU A 238 8.33 -33.01 -0.81
N GLY A 239 8.47 -33.10 0.53
CA GLY A 239 9.19 -34.16 1.22
C GLY A 239 10.70 -33.95 1.34
N ASN A 240 11.23 -32.84 0.90
CA ASN A 240 12.65 -32.50 0.94
C ASN A 240 13.06 -31.94 2.32
N THR A 241 12.84 -32.71 3.37
CA THR A 241 12.95 -32.27 4.78
C THR A 241 14.31 -31.63 5.12
N ALA A 242 15.42 -32.15 4.57
CA ALA A 242 16.75 -31.60 4.84
C ALA A 242 16.88 -30.13 4.27
N ALA A 243 16.45 -29.92 3.03
CA ALA A 243 16.45 -28.63 2.40
C ALA A 243 15.50 -27.67 3.14
N ALA A 244 14.32 -28.13 3.53
CA ALA A 244 13.37 -27.35 4.32
C ALA A 244 14.00 -26.81 5.62
N LYS A 245 14.63 -27.70 6.42
CA LYS A 245 15.31 -27.31 7.66
C LYS A 245 16.40 -26.26 7.43
N GLU A 246 17.19 -26.40 6.39
CA GLU A 246 18.25 -25.45 6.04
C GLU A 246 17.67 -24.07 5.75
N ARG A 247 16.63 -24.00 4.90
CA ARG A 247 15.98 -22.75 4.50
C ARG A 247 15.29 -22.04 5.67
N LEU A 248 14.53 -22.80 6.47
CA LEU A 248 13.83 -22.27 7.64
C LEU A 248 14.81 -21.78 8.72
N ALA A 249 15.90 -22.52 8.97
CA ALA A 249 16.94 -22.07 9.89
C ALA A 249 17.66 -20.82 9.38
N ALA A 250 17.87 -20.68 8.06
CA ALA A 250 18.40 -19.46 7.46
C ALA A 250 17.45 -18.29 7.65
N ALA A 251 16.15 -18.49 7.45
CA ALA A 251 15.12 -17.48 7.69
C ALA A 251 15.13 -16.99 9.14
N LEU A 252 15.20 -17.90 10.12
CA LEU A 252 15.22 -17.54 11.55
C LEU A 252 16.51 -16.82 11.99
N ARG A 253 17.63 -17.03 11.31
CA ARG A 253 18.85 -16.22 11.56
C ARG A 253 18.68 -14.77 11.12
N LEU A 254 17.87 -14.50 10.08
CA LEU A 254 17.60 -13.16 9.56
C LEU A 254 16.45 -12.49 10.31
N ASN A 255 15.41 -13.26 10.59
CA ASN A 255 14.24 -12.80 11.34
C ASN A 255 13.82 -13.87 12.37
N PRO A 256 14.23 -13.71 13.63
CA PRO A 256 13.85 -14.64 14.71
C PRO A 256 12.35 -14.71 14.99
N ASP A 257 11.58 -13.73 14.54
CA ASP A 257 10.12 -13.70 14.71
C ASP A 257 9.35 -14.16 13.44
N ALA A 258 9.99 -14.96 12.57
CA ALA A 258 9.31 -15.57 11.42
C ALA A 258 8.42 -16.74 11.90
N ARG A 259 7.16 -16.45 12.25
CA ARG A 259 6.20 -17.39 12.82
C ARG A 259 6.08 -18.69 12.03
N LEU A 260 5.88 -18.59 10.70
CA LEU A 260 5.74 -19.78 9.84
C LEU A 260 6.98 -20.66 9.87
N ALA A 261 8.18 -20.07 9.92
CA ALA A 261 9.42 -20.85 10.02
C ALA A 261 9.51 -21.64 11.34
N HIS A 262 9.04 -21.05 12.45
CA HIS A 262 8.92 -21.78 13.70
C HIS A 262 7.89 -22.92 13.61
N LEU A 263 6.72 -22.65 13.04
CA LEU A 263 5.67 -23.65 12.86
C LEU A 263 6.20 -24.86 12.08
N ASP A 264 6.83 -24.61 10.93
CA ASP A 264 7.30 -25.67 10.02
C ASP A 264 8.46 -26.45 10.61
N LEU A 265 9.42 -25.79 11.28
CA LEU A 265 10.48 -26.50 12.01
C LEU A 265 9.92 -27.38 13.13
N GLY A 266 8.92 -26.89 13.86
CA GLY A 266 8.21 -27.67 14.85
C GLY A 266 7.56 -28.91 14.25
N ILE A 267 6.90 -28.79 13.09
CA ILE A 267 6.28 -29.90 12.37
C ILE A 267 7.35 -30.93 11.95
N ILE A 268 8.46 -30.46 11.38
CA ILE A 268 9.55 -31.33 10.95
C ILE A 268 10.14 -32.09 12.14
N LEU A 269 10.45 -31.42 13.25
CA LEU A 269 11.03 -32.01 14.44
C LEU A 269 10.08 -33.00 15.09
N ALA A 270 8.80 -32.71 15.20
CA ALA A 270 7.79 -33.65 15.68
C ALA A 270 7.73 -34.91 14.81
N SER A 271 7.82 -34.81 13.48
CA SER A 271 7.84 -35.95 12.57
C SER A 271 9.09 -36.81 12.70
N GLN A 272 10.18 -36.26 13.25
CA GLN A 272 11.45 -36.95 13.51
C GLN A 272 11.54 -37.51 14.94
N GLY A 273 10.49 -37.30 15.76
CA GLY A 273 10.47 -37.78 17.16
C GLY A 273 11.18 -36.83 18.14
N ASP A 274 11.65 -35.66 17.69
CA ASP A 274 12.20 -34.62 18.58
C ASP A 274 11.06 -33.78 19.14
N GLU A 275 10.36 -34.34 20.13
CA GLU A 275 9.22 -33.67 20.78
C GLU A 275 9.64 -32.40 21.54
N ALA A 276 10.80 -32.39 22.17
CA ALA A 276 11.30 -31.24 22.91
C ALA A 276 11.64 -30.05 21.97
N GLY A 277 12.31 -30.36 20.86
CA GLY A 277 12.57 -29.35 19.82
C GLY A 277 11.29 -28.83 19.19
N ALA A 278 10.32 -29.71 18.91
CA ALA A 278 9.03 -29.34 18.35
C ALA A 278 8.23 -28.42 19.30
N GLU A 279 8.15 -28.77 20.59
CA GLU A 279 7.50 -27.98 21.61
C GLU A 279 8.07 -26.55 21.68
N LYS A 280 9.40 -26.43 21.71
CA LYS A 280 10.07 -25.13 21.71
C LYS A 280 9.63 -24.25 20.54
N HIS A 281 9.65 -24.81 19.34
CA HIS A 281 9.30 -24.06 18.12
C HIS A 281 7.81 -23.73 18.06
N PHE A 282 6.91 -24.60 18.47
CA PHE A 282 5.47 -24.27 18.54
C PHE A 282 5.18 -23.20 19.57
N ARG A 283 5.83 -23.19 20.73
CA ARG A 283 5.69 -22.12 21.73
C ARG A 283 6.17 -20.77 21.19
N GLU A 284 7.27 -20.74 20.42
CA GLU A 284 7.70 -19.50 19.75
C GLU A 284 6.71 -19.05 18.69
N ALA A 285 6.14 -19.93 17.88
CA ALA A 285 5.10 -19.57 16.92
C ALA A 285 3.86 -18.97 17.61
N ILE A 286 3.45 -19.52 18.76
CA ILE A 286 2.35 -19.00 19.59
C ILE A 286 2.72 -17.64 20.21
N ARG A 287 3.93 -17.49 20.73
CA ARG A 287 4.41 -16.21 21.29
C ARG A 287 4.35 -15.08 20.26
N ILE A 288 4.72 -15.38 19.02
CA ILE A 288 4.75 -14.40 17.91
C ILE A 288 3.32 -14.00 17.50
N ASP A 289 2.45 -14.97 17.33
CA ASP A 289 1.04 -14.70 17.00
C ASP A 289 0.12 -15.75 17.68
N PRO A 290 -0.41 -15.43 18.86
CA PRO A 290 -1.30 -16.31 19.61
C PRO A 290 -2.70 -16.41 19.00
N SER A 291 -3.05 -15.62 18.00
CA SER A 291 -4.37 -15.65 17.36
C SER A 291 -4.49 -16.77 16.31
N LYS A 292 -3.41 -17.46 15.99
CA LYS A 292 -3.38 -18.52 14.97
C LYS A 292 -3.52 -19.90 15.61
N PRO A 293 -4.55 -20.68 15.28
CA PRO A 293 -4.85 -21.96 15.96
C PRO A 293 -3.88 -23.10 15.59
N ASP A 294 -3.17 -22.99 14.48
CA ASP A 294 -2.32 -24.04 13.93
C ASP A 294 -1.21 -24.49 14.89
N ALA A 295 -0.47 -23.56 15.49
CA ALA A 295 0.61 -23.87 16.42
C ALA A 295 0.06 -24.44 17.76
N HIS A 296 -1.05 -23.89 18.28
CA HIS A 296 -1.73 -24.43 19.46
C HIS A 296 -2.15 -25.90 19.26
N TYR A 297 -2.77 -26.19 18.11
CA TYR A 297 -3.17 -27.56 17.79
C TYR A 297 -1.97 -28.52 17.72
N ARG A 298 -0.87 -28.09 17.09
CA ARG A 298 0.35 -28.89 16.98
C ARG A 298 1.03 -29.10 18.32
N LEU A 299 1.10 -28.06 19.15
CA LEU A 299 1.63 -28.15 20.51
C LEU A 299 0.81 -29.10 21.36
N GLY A 300 -0.52 -28.98 21.33
CA GLY A 300 -1.42 -29.88 22.06
C GLY A 300 -1.19 -31.34 21.70
N ARG A 301 -0.96 -31.65 20.42
CA ARG A 301 -0.64 -33.02 19.99
C ARG A 301 0.70 -33.55 20.53
N VAL A 302 1.73 -32.72 20.55
CA VAL A 302 3.05 -33.08 21.10
C VAL A 302 2.95 -33.29 22.60
N LEU A 303 2.23 -32.43 23.32
CA LEU A 303 2.02 -32.56 24.77
C LEU A 303 1.23 -33.83 25.11
N LEU A 304 0.24 -34.18 24.30
CA LEU A 304 -0.54 -35.41 24.48
C LEU A 304 0.34 -36.66 24.28
N SER A 305 1.21 -36.69 23.25
CA SER A 305 2.13 -37.78 23.04
C SER A 305 3.14 -37.95 24.18
N ALA A 306 3.50 -36.84 24.84
CA ALA A 306 4.38 -36.83 26.01
C ALA A 306 3.65 -37.17 27.34
N GLY A 307 2.35 -37.46 27.33
CA GLY A 307 1.57 -37.81 28.52
C GLY A 307 1.21 -36.57 29.38
N ARG A 308 1.30 -35.35 28.82
CA ARG A 308 1.01 -34.09 29.50
C ARG A 308 -0.42 -33.64 29.20
N ASP A 309 -1.40 -34.46 29.58
CA ASP A 309 -2.79 -34.36 29.16
C ASP A 309 -3.44 -33.01 29.53
N ALA A 310 -3.17 -32.51 30.74
CA ALA A 310 -3.75 -31.23 31.19
C ALA A 310 -3.27 -30.04 30.37
N GLU A 311 -1.98 -30.02 29.99
CA GLU A 311 -1.43 -28.96 29.16
C GLU A 311 -1.90 -29.09 27.70
N ALA A 312 -2.00 -30.32 27.21
CA ALA A 312 -2.56 -30.59 25.88
C ALA A 312 -4.01 -30.10 25.78
N GLN A 313 -4.82 -30.36 26.81
CA GLN A 313 -6.21 -29.90 26.85
C GLN A 313 -6.32 -28.36 26.84
N ALA A 314 -5.43 -27.66 27.57
CA ALA A 314 -5.40 -26.20 27.56
C ALA A 314 -5.13 -25.63 26.15
N GLU A 315 -4.22 -26.27 25.39
CA GLU A 315 -3.93 -25.85 24.02
C GLU A 315 -5.10 -26.14 23.06
N PHE A 316 -5.79 -27.27 23.19
CA PHE A 316 -7.00 -27.55 22.41
C PHE A 316 -8.16 -26.63 22.75
N ASP A 317 -8.31 -26.22 24.02
CA ASP A 317 -9.30 -25.24 24.44
C ASP A 317 -9.01 -23.85 23.84
N ALA A 318 -7.72 -23.48 23.71
CA ALA A 318 -7.31 -22.26 22.99
C ALA A 318 -7.74 -22.32 21.51
N VAL A 319 -7.50 -23.42 20.80
CA VAL A 319 -7.97 -23.63 19.42
C VAL A 319 -9.49 -23.44 19.31
N LYS A 320 -10.26 -24.07 20.22
CA LYS A 320 -11.72 -23.97 20.24
C LYS A 320 -12.18 -22.52 20.46
N LYS A 321 -11.55 -21.80 21.39
CA LYS A 321 -11.86 -20.40 21.68
C LYS A 321 -11.58 -19.50 20.45
N LEU A 322 -10.43 -19.68 19.79
CA LEU A 322 -10.09 -18.93 18.59
C LEU A 322 -11.08 -19.16 17.45
N ALA A 323 -11.47 -20.42 17.21
CA ALA A 323 -12.50 -20.75 16.22
C ALA A 323 -13.86 -20.09 16.53
N GLN A 324 -14.25 -20.02 17.80
CA GLN A 324 -15.49 -19.33 18.21
C GLN A 324 -15.41 -17.83 18.01
N GLN A 325 -14.26 -17.22 18.28
CA GLN A 325 -14.03 -15.78 18.03
C GLN A 325 -14.12 -15.45 16.54
N GLU A 326 -13.46 -16.20 15.69
CA GLU A 326 -13.51 -16.03 14.22
C GLU A 326 -14.95 -16.17 13.70
N GLN A 327 -15.71 -17.14 14.21
CA GLN A 327 -17.11 -17.30 13.83
C GLN A 327 -17.97 -16.10 14.28
N GLN A 328 -17.73 -15.55 15.47
CA GLN A 328 -18.46 -14.38 15.97
C GLN A 328 -18.14 -13.12 15.14
N GLU A 329 -16.87 -12.89 14.81
CA GLU A 329 -16.44 -11.78 13.95
C GLU A 329 -17.07 -11.88 12.56
N SER A 330 -17.04 -13.07 11.96
CA SER A 330 -17.68 -13.33 10.65
C SER A 330 -19.19 -13.08 10.67
N LEU A 331 -19.87 -13.33 11.79
CA LEU A 331 -21.31 -13.06 11.95
C LEU A 331 -21.60 -11.56 12.14
N MET A 332 -20.66 -10.78 12.70
CA MET A 332 -20.83 -9.34 12.87
C MET A 332 -20.60 -8.58 11.55
N ASP A 333 -19.76 -9.11 10.67
CA ASP A 333 -19.46 -8.49 9.37
C ASP A 333 -20.52 -8.76 8.28
N LEU A 334 -21.57 -9.52 8.58
CA LEU A 334 -22.66 -9.74 7.62
C LEU A 334 -23.48 -8.45 7.42
N PRO A 335 -23.63 -7.96 6.18
CA PRO A 335 -24.42 -6.77 5.88
C PRO A 335 -25.90 -7.02 6.23
N GLY A 336 -26.42 -6.29 7.22
CA GLY A 336 -27.81 -6.35 7.63
C GLY A 336 -28.09 -6.45 9.13
N ARG A 337 -27.07 -6.58 9.99
CA ARG A 337 -27.22 -6.56 11.46
C ARG A 337 -26.60 -5.31 12.13
N GLY A 338 -26.53 -4.21 11.42
CA GLY A 338 -26.26 -2.91 12.02
C GLY A 338 -27.42 -2.58 12.98
N GLY A 339 -27.11 -2.32 14.27
CA GLY A 339 -28.08 -1.88 15.26
C GLY A 339 -28.84 -0.62 14.83
N PRO A 340 -29.93 -0.24 15.53
CA PRO A 340 -30.78 0.88 15.14
C PRO A 340 -29.95 2.18 15.03
N PRO A 341 -30.27 3.09 14.09
CA PRO A 341 -29.58 4.36 13.95
C PRO A 341 -29.68 5.12 15.28
N ALA A 342 -28.55 5.62 15.76
CA ALA A 342 -28.51 6.52 16.90
C ALA A 342 -29.38 7.74 16.59
N GLN A 343 -30.36 8.02 17.48
CA GLN A 343 -31.24 9.17 17.42
C GLN A 343 -30.50 10.47 17.68
#